data_3ce27a7aa782f129ec379104ab90d7a4
#
_entry.id   3ce27a7aa782f129ec379104ab90d7a4
#
_cell.length_a   1.000
_cell.length_b   1.000
_cell.length_c   1.000
_cell.angle_alpha   90.00
_cell.angle_beta   90.00
_cell.angle_gamma   90.00
#
_symmetry.space_group_name_H-M   'P 1'
#
loop_
_entity.id
_entity.type
_entity.pdbx_description
1 polymer ?
#
loop_
_entity_poly.entity_id
_entity_poly.type
_entity_poly.pdbx_seq_one_letter_code
_entity_poly.pdbx_strand_id
1 'polypeptide(L)'
;MYPDPSIVRVGDTYYMVNSTFEYYPGIALSRSLDLLNWEKLPGIAQTIEQADLRSAKSNEGIFAVCIRYNQGFFYVITTNFAEFKNFIIRGYLNEDQTAIIWENQRIEVDIFGIDPDLYFEDNRTYVQFTGYVEGGKKAIQQVEIELETGNILRGPEVLSFGTGGRDVEGPHILKEKGAYYLLAAEGGTGQGHMITMFKGESLWGPFQSAPTNPLFTNRDRAEEPLQNIGHADLFQDTLGNWWLTCLGTRPATIDHIQITNLGRETLLYPVEWTEEWPVINKGIPSLEVDLTDFPNHSQALSNPQILSKFTDYFISEKLNPEWMTLRHHLDSRLLIENQQLILKGSNLTLKDLSNPSFLAVRQTEHEQTFVVTLDPKSSQLHQGSLGIAVIINSDHYAALLLSKEENRIVVRKHIQILDLEWDEIIGELSALPETLTLHHTSSEKVFTAQTQTETIQYSISAQHFSNEAIAALNTGDMQGLYVLGDAKLVVKSVERK
;
A
#
# COMPACT_ATOMS: atom_id res chain seq x y z
N MET A 1 2.96 5.14 0.76
CA MET A 1 2.63 3.98 -0.09
C MET A 1 1.22 3.49 0.20
N TYR A 2 0.30 3.68 -0.73
CA TYR A 2 -1.05 3.14 -0.78
C TYR A 2 -1.41 2.97 -2.26
N PRO A 3 -0.87 1.94 -2.94
CA PRO A 3 -1.04 1.74 -4.36
C PRO A 3 -2.35 1.02 -4.70
N ASP A 4 -2.67 0.99 -5.97
CA ASP A 4 -3.73 0.18 -6.58
C ASP A 4 -5.07 0.33 -5.82
N PRO A 5 -5.62 1.56 -5.70
CA PRO A 5 -6.84 1.80 -4.93
C PRO A 5 -8.07 1.28 -5.66
N SER A 6 -8.96 0.61 -4.92
CA SER A 6 -10.33 0.32 -5.36
C SER A 6 -11.31 0.74 -4.28
N ILE A 7 -12.43 1.36 -4.68
CA ILE A 7 -13.42 1.95 -3.76
C ILE A 7 -14.81 1.38 -4.04
N VAL A 8 -15.53 1.05 -2.96
CA VAL A 8 -16.96 0.76 -3.01
C VAL A 8 -17.71 1.62 -2.01
N ARG A 9 -18.89 2.09 -2.39
CA ARG A 9 -19.81 2.80 -1.49
C ARG A 9 -20.93 1.86 -1.01
N VAL A 10 -21.14 1.85 0.31
CA VAL A 10 -22.26 1.12 0.94
C VAL A 10 -23.00 2.08 1.86
N GLY A 11 -24.24 2.41 1.52
CA GLY A 11 -24.96 3.50 2.18
C GLY A 11 -24.21 4.83 2.02
N ASP A 12 -23.88 5.47 3.14
CA ASP A 12 -23.14 6.73 3.18
C ASP A 12 -21.65 6.54 3.44
N THR A 13 -21.17 5.31 3.48
CA THR A 13 -19.77 4.99 3.77
C THR A 13 -19.04 4.50 2.54
N TYR A 14 -17.84 5.04 2.32
CA TYR A 14 -16.90 4.59 1.30
C TYR A 14 -15.87 3.69 1.93
N TYR A 15 -15.58 2.55 1.30
CA TYR A 15 -14.56 1.60 1.71
C TYR A 15 -13.52 1.50 0.61
N MET A 16 -12.26 1.64 0.96
CA MET A 16 -11.13 1.59 0.04
C MET A 16 -10.16 0.50 0.44
N VAL A 17 -9.70 -0.26 -0.52
CA VAL A 17 -8.62 -1.23 -0.38
C VAL A 17 -7.39 -0.81 -1.16
N ASN A 18 -6.22 -1.28 -0.71
CA ASN A 18 -4.94 -1.07 -1.38
C ASN A 18 -4.06 -2.32 -1.26
N SER A 19 -3.18 -2.53 -2.24
CA SER A 19 -2.15 -3.55 -2.22
C SER A 19 -1.17 -3.34 -1.07
N THR A 20 -0.63 -4.43 -0.55
CA THR A 20 0.34 -4.38 0.55
C THR A 20 1.63 -5.15 0.24
N PHE A 21 1.66 -5.90 -0.84
CA PHE A 21 2.78 -6.75 -1.24
C PHE A 21 3.17 -7.72 -0.13
N GLU A 22 4.43 -7.76 0.29
CA GLU A 22 4.94 -8.61 1.36
C GLU A 22 4.59 -8.15 2.78
N TYR A 23 3.92 -7.01 2.92
CA TYR A 23 3.57 -6.47 4.24
C TYR A 23 2.27 -7.07 4.78
N TYR A 24 2.27 -7.32 6.08
CA TYR A 24 1.18 -7.97 6.81
C TYR A 24 0.57 -7.02 7.87
N PRO A 25 -0.77 -6.99 8.07
CA PRO A 25 -1.77 -7.80 7.38
C PRO A 25 -1.84 -7.48 5.89
N GLY A 26 -2.13 -8.52 5.07
CA GLY A 26 -2.33 -8.33 3.65
C GLY A 26 -3.64 -7.58 3.39
N ILE A 27 -3.73 -6.79 2.32
CA ILE A 27 -4.86 -5.94 1.94
C ILE A 27 -5.16 -4.85 2.97
N ALA A 28 -4.68 -3.66 2.70
CA ALA A 28 -5.02 -2.49 3.51
C ALA A 28 -6.50 -2.10 3.29
N LEU A 29 -7.17 -1.72 4.37
CA LEU A 29 -8.58 -1.30 4.35
C LEU A 29 -8.72 0.07 5.02
N SER A 30 -9.50 0.95 4.40
CA SER A 30 -9.84 2.27 4.94
C SER A 30 -11.31 2.58 4.71
N ARG A 31 -11.89 3.46 5.53
CA ARG A 31 -13.25 3.97 5.30
C ARG A 31 -13.29 5.49 5.37
N SER A 32 -14.27 6.07 4.70
CA SER A 32 -14.57 7.51 4.72
C SER A 32 -16.06 7.75 4.64
N LEU A 33 -16.52 8.89 5.18
CA LEU A 33 -17.88 9.39 5.02
C LEU A 33 -17.93 10.59 4.04
N ASP A 34 -16.78 11.14 3.66
CA ASP A 34 -16.69 12.39 2.91
C ASP A 34 -15.63 12.39 1.80
N LEU A 35 -14.96 11.25 1.55
CA LEU A 35 -13.88 11.05 0.58
C LEU A 35 -12.55 11.80 0.88
N LEU A 36 -12.54 12.72 1.83
CA LEU A 36 -11.38 13.54 2.17
C LEU A 36 -10.71 13.12 3.48
N ASN A 37 -11.50 12.64 4.44
CA ASN A 37 -11.04 12.13 5.72
C ASN A 37 -11.18 10.61 5.74
N TRP A 38 -10.08 9.91 5.97
CA TRP A 38 -10.01 8.46 5.91
C TRP A 38 -9.57 7.85 7.23
N GLU A 39 -10.34 6.90 7.73
CA GLU A 39 -10.00 6.07 8.88
C GLU A 39 -9.40 4.75 8.42
N LYS A 40 -8.26 4.38 8.98
CA LYS A 40 -7.67 3.07 8.76
C LYS A 40 -8.41 2.02 9.56
N LEU A 41 -8.78 0.95 8.90
CA LEU A 41 -9.39 -0.23 9.52
C LEU A 41 -8.35 -1.37 9.59
N PRO A 42 -8.57 -2.38 10.45
CA PRO A 42 -7.76 -3.58 10.41
C PRO A 42 -7.72 -4.17 9.00
N GLY A 43 -6.54 -4.53 8.52
CA GLY A 43 -6.39 -5.15 7.20
C GLY A 43 -7.16 -6.46 7.06
N ILE A 44 -7.41 -6.92 5.84
CA ILE A 44 -8.35 -8.03 5.58
C ILE A 44 -7.66 -9.38 5.72
N ALA A 45 -6.61 -9.65 4.96
CA ALA A 45 -5.92 -10.93 4.98
C ALA A 45 -5.04 -11.06 6.22
N GLN A 46 -5.63 -11.57 7.30
CA GLN A 46 -5.02 -11.71 8.63
C GLN A 46 -4.67 -13.16 9.01
N THR A 47 -4.97 -14.11 8.16
CA THR A 47 -4.68 -15.54 8.41
C THR A 47 -4.04 -16.18 7.19
N ILE A 48 -3.36 -17.31 7.42
CA ILE A 48 -2.73 -18.08 6.34
C ILE A 48 -3.79 -18.64 5.37
N GLU A 49 -4.96 -18.98 5.90
CA GLU A 49 -6.08 -19.47 5.11
C GLU A 49 -6.64 -18.42 4.17
N GLN A 50 -6.55 -17.14 4.55
CA GLN A 50 -6.92 -16.02 3.69
C GLN A 50 -5.82 -15.71 2.66
N ALA A 51 -4.57 -15.57 3.11
CA ALA A 51 -3.41 -15.36 2.23
C ALA A 51 -2.10 -15.74 2.92
N ASP A 52 -1.35 -16.65 2.34
CA ASP A 52 -0.04 -17.03 2.85
C ASP A 52 1.07 -16.17 2.22
N LEU A 53 1.62 -15.25 3.01
CA LEU A 53 2.70 -14.37 2.58
C LEU A 53 4.09 -14.84 3.03
N ARG A 54 4.19 -15.97 3.74
CA ARG A 54 5.46 -16.41 4.34
C ARG A 54 6.59 -16.65 3.35
N SER A 55 6.25 -16.99 2.10
CA SER A 55 7.22 -17.19 1.00
C SER A 55 7.42 -15.97 0.11
N ALA A 56 6.72 -14.86 0.37
CA ALA A 56 6.79 -13.66 -0.45
C ALA A 56 8.21 -13.07 -0.45
N LYS A 57 8.78 -12.87 -1.62
CA LYS A 57 9.97 -12.03 -1.78
C LYS A 57 9.57 -10.56 -1.70
N SER A 58 10.56 -9.69 -1.66
CA SER A 58 10.32 -8.26 -1.76
C SER A 58 9.57 -7.93 -3.05
N ASN A 59 8.54 -7.09 -2.95
CA ASN A 59 7.63 -6.72 -4.03
C ASN A 59 6.75 -7.88 -4.59
N GLU A 60 6.69 -9.01 -3.91
CA GLU A 60 5.72 -10.08 -4.14
C GLU A 60 4.60 -10.01 -3.06
N GLY A 61 3.69 -10.99 -3.03
CA GLY A 61 2.58 -11.05 -2.09
C GLY A 61 1.30 -10.46 -2.67
N ILE A 62 0.62 -9.58 -1.92
CA ILE A 62 -0.69 -9.04 -2.33
C ILE A 62 -0.52 -7.92 -3.36
N PHE A 63 -0.87 -8.25 -4.60
CA PHE A 63 -0.91 -7.32 -5.73
C PHE A 63 -2.22 -6.51 -5.74
N ALA A 64 -2.59 -5.93 -6.87
CA ALA A 64 -3.78 -5.11 -6.98
C ALA A 64 -5.02 -5.81 -6.43
N VAL A 65 -5.76 -5.07 -5.61
CA VAL A 65 -6.97 -5.54 -4.91
C VAL A 65 -8.16 -4.76 -5.42
N CYS A 66 -9.22 -5.47 -5.78
CA CYS A 66 -10.50 -4.86 -6.07
C CYS A 66 -11.51 -5.15 -4.96
N ILE A 67 -12.36 -4.17 -4.61
CA ILE A 67 -13.47 -4.32 -3.67
C ILE A 67 -14.80 -4.04 -4.36
N ARG A 68 -15.78 -4.94 -4.19
CA ARG A 68 -17.15 -4.77 -4.69
C ARG A 68 -18.16 -5.13 -3.60
N TYR A 69 -19.38 -4.63 -3.74
CA TYR A 69 -20.49 -4.95 -2.82
C TYR A 69 -21.67 -5.45 -3.62
N ASN A 70 -22.16 -6.63 -3.27
CA ASN A 70 -23.28 -7.25 -3.93
C ASN A 70 -24.14 -8.03 -2.94
N GLN A 71 -25.46 -7.84 -2.97
CA GLN A 71 -26.46 -8.58 -2.19
C GLN A 71 -26.14 -8.68 -0.67
N GLY A 72 -25.64 -7.60 -0.07
CA GLY A 72 -25.36 -7.55 1.37
C GLY A 72 -23.94 -7.96 1.75
N PHE A 73 -23.10 -8.37 0.80
CA PHE A 73 -21.75 -8.81 1.04
C PHE A 73 -20.70 -7.94 0.33
N PHE A 74 -19.59 -7.72 1.02
CA PHE A 74 -18.35 -7.24 0.41
C PHE A 74 -17.60 -8.43 -0.19
N TYR A 75 -16.97 -8.19 -1.32
CA TYR A 75 -16.08 -9.12 -1.98
C TYR A 75 -14.79 -8.38 -2.29
N VAL A 76 -13.67 -8.89 -1.82
CA VAL A 76 -12.35 -8.44 -2.27
C VAL A 76 -11.74 -9.54 -3.12
N ILE A 77 -11.17 -9.18 -4.26
CA ILE A 77 -10.46 -10.11 -5.12
C ILE A 77 -9.05 -9.58 -5.35
N THR A 78 -8.06 -10.45 -5.35
CA THR A 78 -6.65 -10.09 -5.53
C THR A 78 -5.82 -11.27 -6.01
N THR A 79 -4.59 -11.00 -6.38
CA THR A 79 -3.55 -12.00 -6.64
C THR A 79 -2.57 -12.00 -5.45
N ASN A 80 -2.37 -13.15 -4.79
CA ASN A 80 -1.16 -13.36 -4.01
C ASN A 80 -0.05 -13.89 -4.93
N PHE A 81 0.87 -13.02 -5.31
CA PHE A 81 1.91 -13.37 -6.27
C PHE A 81 2.92 -14.37 -5.70
N ALA A 82 3.08 -14.43 -4.37
CA ALA A 82 3.95 -15.41 -3.72
C ALA A 82 3.45 -16.86 -3.89
N GLU A 83 2.13 -17.06 -3.93
CA GLU A 83 1.49 -18.35 -4.21
C GLU A 83 1.12 -18.51 -5.69
N PHE A 84 1.13 -17.43 -6.45
CA PHE A 84 0.54 -17.29 -7.77
C PHE A 84 -0.93 -17.73 -7.82
N LYS A 85 -1.71 -17.26 -6.84
CA LYS A 85 -3.13 -17.56 -6.66
C LYS A 85 -3.98 -16.31 -6.73
N ASN A 86 -5.08 -16.41 -7.47
CA ASN A 86 -6.15 -15.42 -7.47
C ASN A 86 -7.28 -15.93 -6.57
N PHE A 87 -7.81 -15.07 -5.72
CA PHE A 87 -8.83 -15.49 -4.76
C PHE A 87 -9.73 -14.34 -4.32
N ILE A 88 -10.90 -14.73 -3.84
CA ILE A 88 -11.92 -13.85 -3.28
C ILE A 88 -12.02 -14.09 -1.77
N ILE A 89 -12.09 -13.01 -0.98
CA ILE A 89 -12.48 -13.05 0.42
C ILE A 89 -13.82 -12.31 0.54
N ARG A 90 -14.81 -12.97 1.11
CA ARG A 90 -16.14 -12.40 1.35
C ARG A 90 -16.23 -11.81 2.76
N GLY A 91 -16.97 -10.70 2.91
CA GLY A 91 -17.22 -10.08 4.20
C GLY A 91 -18.63 -9.49 4.27
N TYR A 92 -19.10 -9.21 5.47
CA TYR A 92 -20.40 -8.59 5.71
C TYR A 92 -20.34 -7.66 6.92
N LEU A 93 -21.22 -6.66 6.95
CA LEU A 93 -21.32 -5.77 8.11
C LEU A 93 -21.88 -6.55 9.31
N ASN A 94 -21.30 -6.31 10.49
CA ASN A 94 -21.84 -6.79 11.75
C ASN A 94 -23.23 -6.15 12.01
N GLU A 95 -23.96 -6.65 13.02
CA GLU A 95 -25.32 -6.20 13.34
C GLU A 95 -25.41 -4.70 13.56
N ASP A 96 -24.39 -4.09 14.20
CA ASP A 96 -24.31 -2.65 14.50
C ASP A 96 -23.80 -1.80 13.33
N GLN A 97 -23.43 -2.43 12.20
CA GLN A 97 -22.83 -1.80 11.02
C GLN A 97 -21.52 -0.99 11.31
N THR A 98 -20.82 -1.35 12.37
CA THR A 98 -19.61 -0.66 12.80
C THR A 98 -18.32 -1.28 12.25
N ALA A 99 -18.38 -2.58 11.89
CA ALA A 99 -17.24 -3.33 11.40
C ALA A 99 -17.65 -4.33 10.31
N ILE A 100 -16.70 -4.66 9.44
CA ILE A 100 -16.86 -5.75 8.47
C ILE A 100 -16.26 -7.00 9.08
N ILE A 101 -17.05 -8.09 9.06
CA ILE A 101 -16.60 -9.43 9.43
C ILE A 101 -16.18 -10.14 8.16
N TRP A 102 -14.91 -10.45 8.04
CA TRP A 102 -14.34 -11.15 6.90
C TRP A 102 -14.35 -12.66 7.15
N GLU A 103 -14.74 -13.43 6.14
CA GLU A 103 -14.68 -14.90 6.20
C GLU A 103 -13.21 -15.37 6.25
N ASN A 104 -12.97 -16.41 7.02
CA ASN A 104 -11.63 -16.97 7.16
C ASN A 104 -11.19 -17.82 5.96
N GLN A 105 -12.15 -18.35 5.22
CA GLN A 105 -11.88 -19.14 4.01
C GLN A 105 -11.94 -18.23 2.78
N ARG A 106 -10.97 -18.38 1.89
CA ARG A 106 -10.95 -17.74 0.58
C ARG A 106 -11.56 -18.65 -0.48
N ILE A 107 -12.09 -18.06 -1.54
CA ILE A 107 -12.57 -18.76 -2.74
C ILE A 107 -11.50 -18.58 -3.81
N GLU A 108 -10.81 -19.64 -4.20
CA GLU A 108 -9.80 -19.58 -5.27
C GLU A 108 -10.46 -19.53 -6.64
N VAL A 109 -9.92 -18.69 -7.53
CA VAL A 109 -10.33 -18.59 -8.94
C VAL A 109 -9.14 -18.99 -9.79
N ASP A 110 -9.27 -20.06 -10.57
CA ASP A 110 -8.17 -20.65 -11.36
C ASP A 110 -7.97 -19.90 -12.68
N ILE A 111 -7.52 -18.64 -12.57
CA ILE A 111 -7.11 -17.80 -13.69
C ILE A 111 -5.59 -17.59 -13.68
N PHE A 112 -4.98 -17.56 -14.87
CA PHE A 112 -3.55 -17.33 -15.04
C PHE A 112 -3.28 -15.86 -15.37
N GLY A 113 -3.23 -15.03 -14.33
CA GLY A 113 -3.05 -13.58 -14.48
C GLY A 113 -2.98 -12.83 -13.17
N ILE A 114 -3.01 -11.52 -13.26
CA ILE A 114 -2.95 -10.57 -12.15
C ILE A 114 -4.06 -9.53 -12.30
N ASP A 115 -4.20 -8.65 -11.30
CA ASP A 115 -5.13 -7.52 -11.25
C ASP A 115 -6.58 -7.94 -11.51
N PRO A 116 -7.13 -8.92 -10.77
CA PRO A 116 -8.49 -9.33 -10.98
C PRO A 116 -9.49 -8.31 -10.46
N ASP A 117 -10.58 -8.10 -11.19
CA ASP A 117 -11.77 -7.37 -10.76
C ASP A 117 -13.03 -8.27 -10.81
N LEU A 118 -14.05 -7.89 -10.06
CA LEU A 118 -15.36 -8.54 -10.02
C LEU A 118 -16.44 -7.64 -10.62
N TYR A 119 -17.24 -8.20 -11.53
CA TYR A 119 -18.42 -7.55 -12.04
C TYR A 119 -19.64 -8.45 -11.85
N PHE A 120 -20.72 -7.88 -11.30
CA PHE A 120 -21.99 -8.59 -11.02
C PHE A 120 -23.10 -8.07 -11.91
N GLU A 121 -23.75 -8.95 -12.67
CA GLU A 121 -24.92 -8.62 -13.47
C GLU A 121 -25.84 -9.85 -13.60
N ASP A 122 -27.15 -9.67 -13.46
CA ASP A 122 -28.20 -10.71 -13.66
C ASP A 122 -27.95 -11.99 -12.85
N ASN A 123 -27.52 -11.86 -11.59
CA ASN A 123 -27.13 -12.97 -10.70
C ASN A 123 -25.95 -13.80 -11.22
N ARG A 124 -25.15 -13.26 -12.11
CA ARG A 124 -23.90 -13.85 -12.60
C ARG A 124 -22.70 -13.06 -12.09
N THR A 125 -21.58 -13.74 -12.03
CA THR A 125 -20.31 -13.16 -11.57
C THR A 125 -19.26 -13.32 -12.65
N TYR A 126 -18.62 -12.21 -12.97
CA TYR A 126 -17.55 -12.13 -13.97
C TYR A 126 -16.27 -11.66 -13.31
N VAL A 127 -15.14 -12.21 -13.76
CA VAL A 127 -13.81 -11.79 -13.32
C VAL A 127 -13.04 -11.31 -14.53
N GLN A 128 -12.65 -10.04 -14.51
CA GLN A 128 -11.71 -9.47 -15.48
C GLN A 128 -10.32 -9.58 -14.87
N PHE A 129 -9.30 -9.81 -15.68
CA PHE A 129 -7.92 -9.93 -15.24
C PHE A 129 -6.93 -9.68 -16.39
N THR A 130 -5.70 -9.38 -16.01
CA THR A 130 -4.58 -9.24 -16.96
C THR A 130 -3.84 -10.55 -17.05
N GLY A 131 -3.71 -11.09 -18.26
CA GLY A 131 -3.00 -12.33 -18.48
C GLY A 131 -2.31 -12.39 -19.85
N TYR A 132 -1.50 -13.41 -20.05
CA TYR A 132 -0.84 -13.67 -21.33
C TYR A 132 -1.68 -14.60 -22.18
N VAL A 133 -1.75 -14.30 -23.47
CA VAL A 133 -2.35 -15.17 -24.48
C VAL A 133 -1.27 -15.81 -25.35
N GLU A 134 -1.69 -16.68 -26.28
CA GLU A 134 -0.79 -17.32 -27.24
C GLU A 134 0.11 -16.30 -27.93
N GLY A 135 1.40 -16.61 -28.03
CA GLY A 135 2.42 -15.70 -28.56
C GLY A 135 3.01 -14.73 -27.50
N GLY A 136 2.65 -14.87 -26.21
CA GLY A 136 3.21 -14.07 -25.11
C GLY A 136 2.72 -12.62 -25.06
N LYS A 137 1.61 -12.31 -25.72
CA LYS A 137 1.00 -10.98 -25.71
C LYS A 137 0.12 -10.82 -24.47
N LYS A 138 0.28 -9.72 -23.73
CA LYS A 138 -0.61 -9.34 -22.64
C LYS A 138 -1.99 -8.91 -23.16
N ALA A 139 -3.04 -9.26 -22.44
CA ALA A 139 -4.40 -8.89 -22.77
C ALA A 139 -5.26 -8.81 -21.51
N ILE A 140 -6.27 -7.96 -21.52
CA ILE A 140 -7.39 -8.06 -20.59
C ILE A 140 -8.27 -9.20 -21.02
N GLN A 141 -8.53 -10.11 -20.10
CA GLN A 141 -9.36 -11.30 -20.30
C GLN A 141 -10.50 -11.31 -19.31
N GLN A 142 -11.53 -12.10 -19.60
CA GLN A 142 -12.70 -12.29 -18.74
C GLN A 142 -13.09 -13.75 -18.66
N VAL A 143 -13.51 -14.13 -17.47
CA VAL A 143 -14.22 -15.40 -17.21
C VAL A 143 -15.56 -15.13 -16.53
N GLU A 144 -16.53 -16.02 -16.70
CA GLU A 144 -17.72 -16.13 -15.85
C GLU A 144 -17.46 -17.24 -14.83
N ILE A 145 -17.78 -17.01 -13.57
CA ILE A 145 -17.54 -17.96 -12.49
C ILE A 145 -18.81 -18.28 -11.70
N GLU A 146 -18.82 -19.44 -11.07
CA GLU A 146 -19.71 -19.73 -9.96
C GLU A 146 -19.13 -19.12 -8.69
N LEU A 147 -19.79 -18.09 -8.13
CA LEU A 147 -19.24 -17.26 -7.07
C LEU A 147 -18.84 -18.04 -5.80
N GLU A 148 -19.66 -19.03 -5.43
CA GLU A 148 -19.46 -19.79 -4.18
C GLU A 148 -18.26 -20.76 -4.25
N THR A 149 -17.86 -21.16 -5.44
CA THR A 149 -16.79 -22.15 -5.63
C THR A 149 -15.56 -21.61 -6.36
N GLY A 150 -15.70 -20.48 -7.09
CA GLY A 150 -14.68 -19.94 -7.98
C GLY A 150 -14.53 -20.72 -9.30
N ASN A 151 -15.35 -21.73 -9.55
CA ASN A 151 -15.28 -22.54 -10.76
C ASN A 151 -15.60 -21.70 -12.00
N ILE A 152 -14.77 -21.82 -13.04
CA ILE A 152 -14.99 -21.13 -14.31
C ILE A 152 -16.13 -21.80 -15.07
N LEU A 153 -17.15 -21.02 -15.42
CA LEU A 153 -18.30 -21.45 -16.20
C LEU A 153 -18.13 -21.13 -17.72
N ARG A 154 -17.40 -20.03 -18.02
CA ARG A 154 -17.11 -19.58 -19.38
C ARG A 154 -15.80 -18.81 -19.45
N GLY A 155 -15.08 -18.92 -20.55
CA GLY A 155 -13.84 -18.21 -20.83
C GLY A 155 -12.58 -19.05 -20.52
N PRO A 156 -11.39 -18.43 -20.41
CA PRO A 156 -11.17 -17.00 -20.59
C PRO A 156 -11.35 -16.52 -22.04
N GLU A 157 -11.95 -15.34 -22.20
CA GLU A 157 -12.08 -14.64 -23.47
C GLU A 157 -11.35 -13.30 -23.41
N VAL A 158 -10.69 -12.92 -24.50
CA VAL A 158 -9.99 -11.64 -24.61
C VAL A 158 -10.98 -10.51 -24.81
N LEU A 159 -10.94 -9.49 -23.96
CA LEU A 159 -11.72 -8.26 -24.09
C LEU A 159 -10.95 -7.16 -24.83
N SER A 160 -9.65 -6.99 -24.53
CA SER A 160 -8.84 -5.93 -25.10
C SER A 160 -7.35 -6.26 -25.06
N PHE A 161 -6.61 -5.80 -26.07
CA PHE A 161 -5.15 -5.76 -26.10
C PHE A 161 -4.59 -4.38 -25.75
N GLY A 162 -5.44 -3.48 -25.24
CA GLY A 162 -5.07 -2.09 -25.02
C GLY A 162 -5.01 -1.25 -26.28
N THR A 163 -4.39 -0.09 -26.18
CA THR A 163 -4.17 0.85 -27.29
C THR A 163 -2.90 0.55 -28.08
N GLY A 164 -2.15 -0.48 -27.70
CA GLY A 164 -0.84 -0.84 -28.27
C GLY A 164 0.34 -0.35 -27.44
N GLY A 165 0.08 0.23 -26.30
CA GLY A 165 1.07 0.53 -25.29
C GLY A 165 1.62 -0.74 -24.62
N ARG A 166 2.66 -0.57 -23.82
CA ARG A 166 3.23 -1.64 -23.01
C ARG A 166 2.24 -1.97 -21.86
N ASP A 167 2.16 -3.24 -21.47
CA ASP A 167 1.52 -3.70 -20.22
C ASP A 167 0.08 -3.21 -20.02
N VAL A 168 -0.89 -3.71 -20.81
CA VAL A 168 -2.31 -3.48 -20.50
C VAL A 168 -2.69 -4.27 -19.26
N GLU A 169 -3.22 -3.58 -18.21
CA GLU A 169 -3.46 -4.15 -16.88
C GLU A 169 -4.55 -3.40 -16.11
N GLY A 170 -4.87 -3.84 -14.87
CA GLY A 170 -5.81 -3.16 -13.98
C GLY A 170 -7.20 -2.98 -14.57
N PRO A 171 -7.87 -4.05 -15.07
CA PRO A 171 -9.17 -3.91 -15.71
C PRO A 171 -10.29 -3.67 -14.71
N HIS A 172 -11.19 -2.73 -15.02
CA HIS A 172 -12.47 -2.58 -14.32
C HIS A 172 -13.59 -2.40 -15.34
N ILE A 173 -14.73 -3.08 -15.14
CA ILE A 173 -15.92 -2.90 -15.97
C ILE A 173 -16.98 -2.13 -15.21
N LEU A 174 -17.58 -1.16 -15.89
CA LEU A 174 -18.76 -0.47 -15.42
C LEU A 174 -19.81 -0.36 -16.54
N LYS A 175 -21.06 -0.18 -16.15
CA LYS A 175 -22.16 0.06 -17.10
C LYS A 175 -22.72 1.46 -16.89
N GLU A 176 -22.71 2.26 -17.93
CA GLU A 176 -23.24 3.62 -17.91
C GLU A 176 -24.01 3.89 -19.20
N LYS A 177 -25.19 4.52 -19.07
CA LYS A 177 -26.06 4.87 -20.20
C LYS A 177 -26.34 3.71 -21.17
N GLY A 178 -26.41 2.49 -20.63
CA GLY A 178 -26.69 1.27 -21.40
C GLY A 178 -25.53 0.64 -22.15
N ALA A 179 -24.34 1.22 -22.07
CA ALA A 179 -23.12 0.67 -22.63
C ALA A 179 -22.16 0.17 -21.52
N TYR A 180 -21.29 -0.75 -21.86
CA TYR A 180 -20.23 -1.24 -20.99
C TYR A 180 -18.94 -0.47 -21.28
N TYR A 181 -18.25 -0.10 -20.23
CA TYR A 181 -16.95 0.56 -20.31
C TYR A 181 -15.92 -0.30 -19.59
N LEU A 182 -14.82 -0.55 -20.29
CA LEU A 182 -13.65 -1.22 -19.75
C LEU A 182 -12.59 -0.16 -19.48
N LEU A 183 -12.31 0.09 -18.22
CA LEU A 183 -11.20 0.90 -17.76
C LEU A 183 -9.96 0.02 -17.67
N ALA A 184 -8.80 0.53 -18.04
CA ALA A 184 -7.53 -0.19 -17.94
C ALA A 184 -6.36 0.79 -17.70
N ALA A 185 -5.24 0.26 -17.23
CA ALA A 185 -3.96 0.93 -17.20
C ALA A 185 -3.05 0.40 -18.30
N GLU A 186 -2.20 1.27 -18.84
CA GLU A 186 -1.18 0.88 -19.80
C GLU A 186 0.13 1.64 -19.54
N GLY A 187 1.22 1.23 -20.19
CA GLY A 187 2.53 1.88 -20.11
C GLY A 187 3.44 1.30 -19.03
N GLY A 188 2.94 0.35 -18.24
CA GLY A 188 3.58 -0.16 -17.03
C GLY A 188 3.57 0.90 -15.91
N THR A 189 3.81 0.52 -14.67
CA THR A 189 3.64 1.37 -13.48
C THR A 189 4.67 2.51 -13.31
N GLY A 190 5.57 2.72 -14.28
CA GLY A 190 6.57 3.78 -14.31
C GLY A 190 6.15 5.02 -15.08
N GLN A 191 7.11 5.75 -15.66
CA GLN A 191 6.90 7.02 -16.37
C GLN A 191 5.93 6.95 -17.56
N GLY A 192 5.74 5.77 -18.16
CA GLY A 192 4.78 5.57 -19.23
C GLY A 192 3.33 5.35 -18.78
N HIS A 193 3.07 5.28 -17.47
CA HIS A 193 1.79 4.88 -16.91
C HIS A 193 0.65 5.81 -17.32
N MET A 194 -0.49 5.24 -17.68
CA MET A 194 -1.64 5.97 -18.17
C MET A 194 -2.93 5.20 -17.94
N ILE A 195 -4.04 5.93 -17.89
CA ILE A 195 -5.38 5.39 -17.82
C ILE A 195 -6.00 5.40 -19.22
N THR A 196 -6.52 4.25 -19.65
CA THR A 196 -7.22 4.08 -20.92
C THR A 196 -8.61 3.51 -20.72
N MET A 197 -9.52 3.78 -21.64
CA MET A 197 -10.90 3.32 -21.57
C MET A 197 -11.38 2.83 -22.94
N PHE A 198 -12.25 1.83 -22.90
CA PHE A 198 -12.85 1.20 -24.05
C PHE A 198 -14.35 1.06 -23.84
N LYS A 199 -15.16 1.11 -24.89
CA LYS A 199 -16.63 1.03 -24.86
C LYS A 199 -17.11 -0.15 -25.68
N GLY A 200 -18.08 -0.91 -25.15
CA GLY A 200 -18.73 -2.03 -25.80
C GLY A 200 -20.25 -2.02 -25.59
N GLU A 201 -20.97 -2.63 -26.52
CA GLU A 201 -22.44 -2.83 -26.39
C GLU A 201 -22.79 -4.09 -25.59
N SER A 202 -21.80 -4.94 -25.36
CA SER A 202 -21.93 -6.20 -24.64
C SER A 202 -20.83 -6.35 -23.62
N LEU A 203 -21.10 -7.01 -22.51
CA LEU A 203 -20.13 -7.33 -21.46
C LEU A 203 -18.94 -8.17 -21.98
N TRP A 204 -19.14 -8.92 -23.05
CA TRP A 204 -18.10 -9.72 -23.72
C TRP A 204 -17.48 -8.99 -24.91
N GLY A 205 -17.76 -7.70 -25.08
CA GLY A 205 -17.28 -6.88 -26.17
C GLY A 205 -18.01 -7.12 -27.51
N PRO A 206 -17.43 -6.73 -28.63
CA PRO A 206 -16.08 -6.12 -28.73
C PRO A 206 -16.01 -4.74 -28.08
N PHE A 207 -14.87 -4.42 -27.48
CA PHE A 207 -14.59 -3.12 -26.87
C PHE A 207 -13.78 -2.24 -27.84
N GLN A 208 -14.26 -1.03 -28.07
CA GLN A 208 -13.63 -0.01 -28.94
C GLN A 208 -12.90 1.02 -28.09
N SER A 209 -11.68 1.35 -28.44
CA SER A 209 -10.85 2.34 -27.75
C SER A 209 -11.48 3.72 -27.80
N ALA A 210 -11.44 4.46 -26.68
CA ALA A 210 -11.77 5.88 -26.69
C ALA A 210 -10.88 6.63 -27.66
N PRO A 211 -11.43 7.54 -28.47
CA PRO A 211 -10.63 8.33 -29.43
C PRO A 211 -9.64 9.26 -28.74
N THR A 212 -9.87 9.57 -27.46
CA THR A 212 -9.04 10.45 -26.62
C THR A 212 -8.05 9.69 -25.73
N ASN A 213 -7.91 8.38 -25.90
CA ASN A 213 -6.92 7.64 -25.12
C ASN A 213 -5.47 8.13 -25.37
N PRO A 214 -4.64 8.26 -24.33
CA PRO A 214 -4.98 7.99 -22.93
C PRO A 214 -5.88 9.06 -22.34
N LEU A 215 -6.86 8.66 -21.53
CA LEU A 215 -7.79 9.58 -20.88
C LEU A 215 -7.12 10.45 -19.84
N PHE A 216 -6.14 9.90 -19.11
CA PHE A 216 -5.56 10.58 -17.96
C PHE A 216 -4.14 10.06 -17.68
N THR A 217 -3.15 10.97 -17.73
CA THR A 217 -1.74 10.64 -17.53
C THR A 217 -0.88 11.90 -17.41
N ASN A 218 0.26 11.82 -16.75
CA ASN A 218 1.32 12.85 -16.77
C ASN A 218 2.58 12.39 -17.52
N ARG A 219 2.54 11.30 -18.28
CA ARG A 219 3.71 10.74 -18.97
C ARG A 219 4.45 11.72 -19.88
N ASP A 220 3.73 12.68 -20.44
CA ASP A 220 4.26 13.73 -21.35
C ASP A 220 4.37 15.09 -20.65
N ARG A 221 4.28 15.12 -19.29
CA ARG A 221 4.28 16.32 -18.44
C ARG A 221 5.30 16.14 -17.31
N ALA A 222 6.58 16.08 -17.65
CA ALA A 222 7.66 15.77 -16.68
C ALA A 222 7.85 16.83 -15.57
N GLU A 223 7.30 18.05 -15.76
CA GLU A 223 7.36 19.13 -14.76
C GLU A 223 6.24 19.06 -13.72
N GLU A 224 5.23 18.22 -13.93
CA GLU A 224 4.15 18.06 -12.96
C GLU A 224 4.65 17.35 -11.69
N PRO A 225 4.20 17.78 -10.50
CA PRO A 225 4.65 17.19 -9.23
C PRO A 225 4.18 15.75 -9.02
N LEU A 226 3.09 15.35 -9.73
CA LEU A 226 2.59 13.98 -9.73
C LEU A 226 3.03 13.26 -11.00
N GLN A 227 3.59 12.07 -10.83
CA GLN A 227 4.06 11.23 -11.91
C GLN A 227 3.44 9.83 -11.84
N ASN A 228 3.61 9.01 -12.87
CA ASN A 228 3.24 7.59 -12.92
C ASN A 228 1.74 7.33 -12.70
N ILE A 229 0.88 8.19 -13.22
CA ILE A 229 -0.58 8.15 -13.03
C ILE A 229 -1.21 6.98 -13.78
N GLY A 230 -1.87 6.09 -13.07
CA GLY A 230 -2.56 4.94 -13.68
C GLY A 230 -3.32 4.10 -12.65
N HIS A 231 -3.71 2.90 -13.04
CA HIS A 231 -4.39 1.90 -12.22
C HIS A 231 -5.58 2.49 -11.45
N ALA A 232 -6.63 2.81 -12.18
CA ALA A 232 -7.76 3.57 -11.66
C ALA A 232 -9.02 2.73 -11.49
N ASP A 233 -9.87 3.12 -10.53
CA ASP A 233 -11.22 2.62 -10.35
C ASP A 233 -12.22 3.79 -10.35
N LEU A 234 -13.46 3.57 -10.85
CA LEU A 234 -14.52 4.56 -10.97
C LEU A 234 -15.69 4.21 -10.06
N PHE A 235 -16.20 5.19 -9.33
CA PHE A 235 -17.34 5.01 -8.45
C PHE A 235 -18.19 6.28 -8.35
N GLN A 236 -19.38 6.15 -7.74
CA GLN A 236 -20.28 7.29 -7.51
C GLN A 236 -20.37 7.62 -6.03
N ASP A 237 -20.45 8.92 -5.73
CA ASP A 237 -20.75 9.41 -4.39
C ASP A 237 -22.25 9.27 -4.03
N THR A 238 -22.64 9.72 -2.84
CA THR A 238 -24.03 9.65 -2.35
C THR A 238 -25.01 10.51 -3.16
N LEU A 239 -24.51 11.48 -3.91
CA LEU A 239 -25.30 12.37 -4.77
C LEU A 239 -25.31 11.92 -6.24
N GLY A 240 -24.60 10.82 -6.57
CA GLY A 240 -24.47 10.31 -7.92
C GLY A 240 -23.38 11.02 -8.76
N ASN A 241 -22.54 11.86 -8.15
CA ASN A 241 -21.37 12.40 -8.84
C ASN A 241 -20.35 11.29 -9.04
N TRP A 242 -19.71 11.27 -10.20
CA TRP A 242 -18.67 10.32 -10.50
C TRP A 242 -17.30 10.79 -9.98
N TRP A 243 -16.56 9.82 -9.48
CA TRP A 243 -15.20 9.98 -8.98
C TRP A 243 -14.30 8.90 -9.53
N LEU A 244 -13.02 9.26 -9.71
CA LEU A 244 -11.97 8.32 -10.07
C LEU A 244 -10.93 8.31 -8.95
N THR A 245 -10.62 7.11 -8.47
CA THR A 245 -9.41 6.88 -7.68
C THR A 245 -8.35 6.25 -8.58
N CYS A 246 -7.10 6.61 -8.37
CA CYS A 246 -5.96 6.03 -9.10
C CYS A 246 -4.69 6.09 -8.26
N LEU A 247 -3.63 5.51 -8.75
CA LEU A 247 -2.32 5.71 -8.15
C LEU A 247 -1.51 6.76 -8.89
N GLY A 248 -0.53 7.31 -8.17
CA GLY A 248 0.51 8.16 -8.69
C GLY A 248 1.68 8.21 -7.72
N THR A 249 2.72 8.92 -8.09
CA THR A 249 3.90 9.15 -7.24
C THR A 249 4.17 10.64 -7.09
N ARG A 250 4.76 11.03 -5.95
CA ARG A 250 5.34 12.36 -5.72
C ARG A 250 6.85 12.21 -5.63
N PRO A 251 7.60 12.28 -6.74
CA PRO A 251 9.06 12.17 -6.68
C PRO A 251 9.68 13.35 -5.91
N ALA A 252 10.73 13.08 -5.14
CA ALA A 252 11.63 14.12 -4.66
C ALA A 252 12.68 14.45 -5.71
N THR A 253 13.11 15.70 -5.76
CA THR A 253 14.19 16.11 -6.66
C THR A 253 15.48 16.38 -5.86
N ILE A 254 16.54 15.67 -6.21
CA ILE A 254 17.89 15.87 -5.67
C ILE A 254 18.77 16.32 -6.82
N ASP A 255 19.28 17.55 -6.75
CA ASP A 255 20.00 18.23 -7.83
C ASP A 255 19.15 18.30 -9.12
N HIS A 256 19.19 17.31 -9.98
CA HIS A 256 18.41 17.23 -11.21
C HIS A 256 17.80 15.83 -11.41
N ILE A 257 17.89 14.98 -10.38
CA ILE A 257 17.42 13.60 -10.41
C ILE A 257 16.16 13.49 -9.59
N GLN A 258 15.13 12.91 -10.17
CA GLN A 258 13.91 12.54 -9.45
C GLN A 258 14.08 11.16 -8.83
N ILE A 259 13.68 11.02 -7.56
CA ILE A 259 13.66 9.76 -6.84
C ILE A 259 12.31 9.57 -6.15
N THR A 260 11.86 8.32 -6.08
CA THR A 260 10.58 7.94 -5.49
C THR A 260 10.83 7.11 -4.24
N ASN A 261 10.68 7.72 -3.05
CA ASN A 261 10.80 7.06 -1.75
C ASN A 261 9.44 6.69 -1.15
N LEU A 262 8.40 7.51 -1.41
CA LEU A 262 7.07 7.31 -0.85
C LEU A 262 6.31 6.14 -1.50
N GLY A 263 6.83 5.61 -2.60
CA GLY A 263 6.15 4.63 -3.41
C GLY A 263 4.93 5.22 -4.13
N ARG A 264 4.03 4.35 -4.56
CA ARG A 264 2.77 4.75 -5.22
C ARG A 264 1.75 5.12 -4.16
N GLU A 265 1.03 6.22 -4.39
CA GLU A 265 0.06 6.80 -3.48
C GLU A 265 -1.32 6.87 -4.13
N THR A 266 -2.37 6.81 -3.33
CA THR A 266 -3.75 6.95 -3.79
C THR A 266 -4.09 8.41 -4.07
N LEU A 267 -4.68 8.67 -5.23
CA LEU A 267 -5.19 9.95 -5.68
C LEU A 267 -6.70 9.86 -5.91
N LEU A 268 -7.40 10.99 -5.81
CA LEU A 268 -8.84 11.08 -5.99
C LEU A 268 -9.19 12.29 -6.85
N TYR A 269 -10.01 12.09 -7.87
CA TYR A 269 -10.41 13.13 -8.81
C TYR A 269 -11.90 13.09 -9.12
N PRO A 270 -12.56 14.26 -9.29
CA PRO A 270 -13.92 14.34 -9.82
C PRO A 270 -13.95 13.97 -11.30
N VAL A 271 -15.05 13.40 -11.73
CA VAL A 271 -15.27 12.96 -13.10
C VAL A 271 -16.55 13.55 -13.65
N GLU A 272 -16.49 14.16 -14.82
CA GLU A 272 -17.63 14.64 -15.59
C GLU A 272 -17.87 13.72 -16.79
N TRP A 273 -19.05 13.12 -16.89
CA TRP A 273 -19.44 12.35 -18.06
C TRP A 273 -19.97 13.27 -19.15
N THR A 274 -19.29 13.32 -20.26
CA THR A 274 -19.81 13.88 -21.50
C THR A 274 -20.89 12.97 -22.11
N GLU A 275 -21.26 13.17 -23.36
CA GLU A 275 -22.23 12.28 -24.00
C GLU A 275 -21.76 10.84 -24.08
N GLU A 276 -20.47 10.61 -24.34
CA GLU A 276 -19.90 9.26 -24.58
C GLU A 276 -18.77 8.86 -23.64
N TRP A 277 -17.94 9.80 -23.17
CA TRP A 277 -16.71 9.49 -22.44
C TRP A 277 -16.56 10.35 -21.19
N PRO A 278 -15.93 9.84 -20.13
CA PRO A 278 -15.62 10.64 -18.95
C PRO A 278 -14.44 11.59 -19.19
N VAL A 279 -14.52 12.75 -18.56
CA VAL A 279 -13.41 13.71 -18.42
C VAL A 279 -13.03 13.77 -16.96
N ILE A 280 -11.80 13.39 -16.64
CA ILE A 280 -11.30 13.31 -15.27
C ILE A 280 -10.58 14.62 -14.96
N ASN A 281 -11.01 15.34 -13.91
CA ASN A 281 -10.38 16.57 -13.43
C ASN A 281 -9.98 17.53 -14.56
N LYS A 282 -10.90 17.81 -15.49
CA LYS A 282 -10.65 18.66 -16.66
C LYS A 282 -9.47 18.19 -17.55
N GLY A 283 -9.11 16.91 -17.48
CA GLY A 283 -8.06 16.27 -18.28
C GLY A 283 -6.64 16.39 -17.70
N ILE A 284 -6.47 16.90 -16.47
CA ILE A 284 -5.16 17.16 -15.88
C ILE A 284 -5.00 16.45 -14.53
N PRO A 285 -4.05 15.51 -14.38
CA PRO A 285 -3.65 14.96 -13.11
C PRO A 285 -2.85 15.97 -12.28
N SER A 286 -3.54 16.87 -11.60
CA SER A 286 -2.94 17.92 -10.76
C SER A 286 -2.85 17.47 -9.30
N LEU A 287 -1.92 18.07 -8.55
CA LEU A 287 -1.80 17.86 -7.10
C LEU A 287 -2.97 18.51 -6.35
N GLU A 288 -3.46 19.64 -6.84
CA GLU A 288 -4.59 20.37 -6.27
C GLU A 288 -5.85 20.16 -7.11
N VAL A 289 -6.97 19.93 -6.43
CA VAL A 289 -8.27 19.67 -7.05
C VAL A 289 -9.28 20.73 -6.58
N ASP A 290 -9.98 21.35 -7.52
CA ASP A 290 -11.05 22.29 -7.22
C ASP A 290 -12.34 21.54 -6.84
N LEU A 291 -12.79 21.71 -5.60
CA LEU A 291 -14.02 21.11 -5.06
C LEU A 291 -15.17 22.10 -4.92
N THR A 292 -15.11 23.25 -5.58
CA THR A 292 -16.15 24.30 -5.50
C THR A 292 -17.52 23.78 -5.92
N ASP A 293 -17.57 22.91 -6.92
CA ASP A 293 -18.81 22.28 -7.41
C ASP A 293 -19.27 21.09 -6.56
N PHE A 294 -18.51 20.72 -5.52
CA PHE A 294 -18.78 19.59 -4.63
C PHE A 294 -18.88 20.04 -3.16
N PRO A 295 -19.88 20.86 -2.78
CA PRO A 295 -19.93 21.51 -1.45
C PRO A 295 -19.97 20.51 -0.28
N ASN A 296 -20.57 19.34 -0.47
CA ASN A 296 -20.63 18.30 0.58
C ASN A 296 -19.27 17.73 0.94
N HIS A 297 -18.36 17.63 -0.04
CA HIS A 297 -16.99 17.16 0.17
C HIS A 297 -16.09 18.29 0.63
N SER A 298 -16.30 19.53 0.11
CA SER A 298 -15.49 20.70 0.48
C SER A 298 -15.66 21.11 1.95
N GLN A 299 -16.78 20.79 2.59
CA GLN A 299 -17.00 21.08 4.00
C GLN A 299 -16.01 20.32 4.92
N ALA A 300 -15.57 19.13 4.52
CA ALA A 300 -14.56 18.37 5.25
C ALA A 300 -13.21 19.10 5.34
N LEU A 301 -12.93 19.99 4.39
CA LEU A 301 -11.71 20.81 4.38
C LEU A 301 -11.68 21.88 5.50
N SER A 302 -12.80 22.19 6.12
CA SER A 302 -12.84 23.09 7.26
C SER A 302 -12.15 22.51 8.51
N ASN A 303 -12.04 21.18 8.57
CA ASN A 303 -11.32 20.45 9.62
C ASN A 303 -10.58 19.25 8.99
N PRO A 304 -9.54 19.48 8.19
CA PRO A 304 -8.89 18.44 7.42
C PRO A 304 -8.13 17.49 8.35
N GLN A 305 -8.23 16.21 8.07
CA GLN A 305 -7.36 15.20 8.65
C GLN A 305 -5.93 15.39 8.11
N ILE A 306 -4.95 15.42 9.03
CA ILE A 306 -3.54 15.44 8.64
C ILE A 306 -3.06 14.00 8.56
N LEU A 307 -3.17 13.40 7.38
CA LEU A 307 -2.83 11.98 7.14
C LEU A 307 -1.34 11.67 7.37
N SER A 308 -0.46 12.66 7.29
CA SER A 308 0.96 12.50 7.57
C SER A 308 1.27 12.30 9.05
N LYS A 309 0.39 12.75 9.95
CA LYS A 309 0.58 12.61 11.40
C LYS A 309 0.05 11.27 11.90
N PHE A 310 0.83 10.64 12.75
CA PHE A 310 0.48 9.42 13.44
C PHE A 310 1.06 9.48 14.84
N THR A 311 0.28 9.10 15.84
CA THR A 311 0.75 8.98 17.22
C THR A 311 0.11 7.76 17.87
N ASP A 312 0.93 6.92 18.50
CA ASP A 312 0.48 5.77 19.24
C ASP A 312 1.09 5.77 20.65
N TYR A 313 0.24 5.81 21.66
CA TYR A 313 0.58 5.70 23.08
C TYR A 313 0.25 4.32 23.65
N PHE A 314 -0.11 3.37 22.78
CA PHE A 314 -0.42 1.98 23.14
C PHE A 314 -1.49 1.84 24.23
N ILE A 315 -2.48 2.73 24.20
CA ILE A 315 -3.60 2.72 25.16
C ILE A 315 -4.51 1.51 24.92
N SER A 316 -4.68 1.11 23.68
CA SER A 316 -5.43 -0.08 23.28
C SER A 316 -4.54 -1.32 23.34
N GLU A 317 -5.09 -2.44 23.79
CA GLU A 317 -4.43 -3.75 23.67
C GLU A 317 -4.31 -4.23 22.22
N LYS A 318 -5.10 -3.64 21.31
CA LYS A 318 -5.02 -3.91 19.87
C LYS A 318 -4.05 -2.95 19.22
N LEU A 319 -3.23 -3.50 18.35
CA LEU A 319 -2.31 -2.73 17.53
C LEU A 319 -3.09 -1.75 16.62
N ASN A 320 -2.59 -0.51 16.52
CA ASN A 320 -3.17 0.46 15.60
C ASN A 320 -3.02 -0.05 14.14
N PRO A 321 -4.05 0.07 13.28
CA PRO A 321 -4.03 -0.43 11.91
C PRO A 321 -2.96 0.18 10.97
N GLU A 322 -2.28 1.25 11.40
CA GLU A 322 -1.13 1.79 10.66
C GLU A 322 0.11 0.89 10.75
N TRP A 323 0.21 0.06 11.79
CA TRP A 323 1.35 -0.83 11.99
C TRP A 323 1.31 -2.04 11.05
N MET A 324 2.46 -2.36 10.52
CA MET A 324 2.67 -3.51 9.63
C MET A 324 3.91 -4.29 10.02
N THR A 325 3.90 -5.57 9.69
CA THR A 325 5.03 -6.48 9.81
C THR A 325 5.40 -7.04 8.43
N LEU A 326 6.47 -7.80 8.34
CA LEU A 326 6.84 -8.50 7.11
C LEU A 326 6.26 -9.92 7.13
N ARG A 327 5.48 -10.27 6.12
CA ARG A 327 5.03 -11.63 5.75
C ARG A 327 4.12 -12.35 6.73
N HIS A 328 4.20 -12.07 8.02
CA HIS A 328 3.40 -12.76 9.04
C HIS A 328 3.33 -11.96 10.34
N HIS A 329 2.43 -12.35 11.24
CA HIS A 329 2.38 -11.83 12.62
C HIS A 329 3.69 -12.04 13.37
N LEU A 330 3.98 -11.15 14.30
CA LEU A 330 5.10 -11.32 15.25
C LEU A 330 4.77 -12.23 16.43
N ASP A 331 3.51 -12.66 16.56
CA ASP A 331 3.02 -13.57 17.61
C ASP A 331 3.47 -13.14 19.02
N SER A 332 4.02 -14.06 19.82
CA SER A 332 4.48 -13.78 21.18
C SER A 332 5.68 -12.82 21.28
N ARG A 333 6.24 -12.38 20.14
CA ARG A 333 7.30 -11.37 20.11
C ARG A 333 6.77 -9.94 20.24
N LEU A 334 5.48 -9.73 19.99
CA LEU A 334 4.82 -8.44 20.09
C LEU A 334 3.73 -8.49 21.16
N LEU A 335 3.80 -7.59 22.14
CA LEU A 335 2.81 -7.47 23.19
C LEU A 335 2.51 -6.00 23.46
N ILE A 336 1.30 -5.69 23.85
CA ILE A 336 0.92 -4.38 24.38
C ILE A 336 0.41 -4.60 25.80
N GLU A 337 1.14 -4.09 26.78
CA GLU A 337 0.83 -4.22 28.20
C GLU A 337 1.16 -2.92 28.94
N ASN A 338 0.31 -2.53 29.89
CA ASN A 338 0.51 -1.34 30.71
C ASN A 338 0.76 -0.05 29.91
N GLN A 339 0.06 0.11 28.79
CA GLN A 339 0.24 1.22 27.83
C GLN A 339 1.67 1.33 27.30
N GLN A 340 2.30 0.20 27.09
CA GLN A 340 3.60 0.09 26.48
C GLN A 340 3.59 -1.02 25.42
N LEU A 341 4.29 -0.79 24.33
CA LEU A 341 4.57 -1.83 23.35
C LEU A 341 5.87 -2.53 23.73
N ILE A 342 5.84 -3.84 23.70
CA ILE A 342 7.00 -4.72 23.97
C ILE A 342 7.29 -5.48 22.69
N LEU A 343 8.50 -5.30 22.14
CA LEU A 343 9.00 -6.04 20.99
C LEU A 343 10.22 -6.86 21.39
N LYS A 344 10.12 -8.19 21.23
CA LYS A 344 11.23 -9.12 21.49
C LYS A 344 11.96 -9.45 20.20
N GLY A 345 13.27 -9.59 20.28
CA GLY A 345 14.11 -9.88 19.14
C GLY A 345 13.96 -11.31 18.59
N SER A 346 14.52 -11.48 17.43
CA SER A 346 14.71 -12.78 16.75
C SER A 346 16.08 -12.81 16.09
N ASN A 347 16.54 -14.02 15.70
CA ASN A 347 17.79 -14.15 14.94
C ASN A 347 17.64 -13.82 13.45
N LEU A 348 16.42 -13.46 13.01
CA LEU A 348 16.15 -13.06 11.63
C LEU A 348 16.46 -11.58 11.44
N THR A 349 17.15 -11.27 10.36
CA THR A 349 17.48 -9.92 9.92
C THR A 349 16.47 -9.41 8.89
N LEU A 350 16.51 -8.12 8.55
CA LEU A 350 15.69 -7.55 7.47
C LEU A 350 16.08 -8.08 6.08
N LYS A 351 17.28 -8.66 5.94
CA LYS A 351 17.73 -9.33 4.72
C LYS A 351 17.07 -10.69 4.52
N ASP A 352 16.65 -11.34 5.62
CA ASP A 352 15.99 -12.63 5.55
C ASP A 352 14.58 -12.49 4.96
N LEU A 353 14.30 -13.27 3.92
CA LEU A 353 12.97 -13.37 3.33
C LEU A 353 12.04 -14.19 4.25
N SER A 354 11.80 -13.65 5.44
CA SER A 354 11.05 -14.29 6.52
C SER A 354 10.33 -13.21 7.35
N ASN A 355 10.10 -13.46 8.63
CA ASN A 355 9.41 -12.60 9.57
C ASN A 355 10.37 -12.11 10.68
N PRO A 356 11.26 -11.13 10.40
CA PRO A 356 12.11 -10.52 11.41
C PRO A 356 11.29 -9.75 12.44
N SER A 357 11.85 -9.49 13.62
CA SER A 357 11.20 -8.64 14.63
C SER A 357 11.29 -7.17 14.21
N PHE A 358 10.47 -6.83 13.23
CA PHE A 358 10.32 -5.50 12.65
C PHE A 358 8.85 -5.09 12.64
N LEU A 359 8.54 -3.98 13.28
CA LEU A 359 7.19 -3.40 13.34
C LEU A 359 7.24 -1.98 12.81
N ALA A 360 6.55 -1.70 11.71
CA ALA A 360 6.78 -0.51 10.92
C ALA A 360 5.50 0.22 10.52
N VAL A 361 5.65 1.50 10.23
CA VAL A 361 4.65 2.36 9.58
C VAL A 361 5.24 2.94 8.29
N ARG A 362 4.37 3.36 7.37
CA ARG A 362 4.79 3.96 6.10
C ARG A 362 5.38 5.35 6.32
N GLN A 363 6.43 5.69 5.57
CA GLN A 363 6.79 7.08 5.33
C GLN A 363 5.72 7.68 4.40
N THR A 364 5.21 8.87 4.71
CA THR A 364 4.11 9.52 3.97
C THR A 364 4.46 10.89 3.44
N GLU A 365 5.55 11.50 3.91
CA GLU A 365 6.05 12.79 3.45
C GLU A 365 7.56 12.74 3.24
N HIS A 366 8.07 13.58 2.35
CA HIS A 366 9.52 13.73 2.13
C HIS A 366 10.20 14.32 3.36
N GLU A 367 9.61 15.37 3.94
CA GLU A 367 10.04 15.98 5.19
C GLU A 367 9.20 15.40 6.34
N GLN A 368 9.76 14.48 7.10
CA GLN A 368 9.03 13.77 8.15
C GLN A 368 9.98 13.27 9.24
N THR A 369 9.52 13.24 10.47
CA THR A 369 10.27 12.69 11.59
C THR A 369 9.49 11.55 12.24
N PHE A 370 10.13 10.39 12.34
CA PHE A 370 9.66 9.24 13.11
C PHE A 370 10.38 9.25 14.45
N VAL A 371 9.61 9.36 15.54
CA VAL A 371 10.12 9.49 16.91
C VAL A 371 9.65 8.32 17.74
N VAL A 372 10.57 7.64 18.39
CA VAL A 372 10.30 6.53 19.31
C VAL A 372 10.74 6.91 20.70
N THR A 373 9.82 6.97 21.66
CA THR A 373 10.12 7.18 23.08
C THR A 373 10.19 5.83 23.80
N LEU A 374 11.38 5.49 24.26
CA LEU A 374 11.66 4.23 24.93
C LEU A 374 11.30 4.27 26.42
N ASP A 375 11.18 3.09 27.00
CA ASP A 375 11.37 2.87 28.44
C ASP A 375 12.76 2.19 28.65
N PRO A 376 13.82 2.97 28.92
CA PRO A 376 15.16 2.44 29.10
C PRO A 376 15.31 1.47 30.25
N LYS A 377 14.46 1.60 31.29
CA LYS A 377 14.52 0.76 32.50
C LYS A 377 13.91 -0.63 32.27
N SER A 378 12.91 -0.72 31.40
CA SER A 378 12.18 -1.95 31.08
C SER A 378 12.75 -2.65 29.84
N SER A 379 13.47 -1.94 29.00
CA SER A 379 14.18 -2.48 27.84
C SER A 379 15.41 -3.30 28.28
N GLN A 380 15.74 -4.36 27.53
CA GLN A 380 16.80 -5.32 27.90
C GLN A 380 17.69 -5.62 26.71
N LEU A 381 18.98 -5.62 26.97
CA LEU A 381 20.05 -6.03 26.04
C LEU A 381 20.89 -7.12 26.71
N HIS A 382 20.75 -8.36 26.24
CA HIS A 382 21.60 -9.48 26.67
C HIS A 382 22.60 -9.83 25.58
N GLN A 383 22.18 -10.63 24.59
CA GLN A 383 22.97 -11.00 23.41
C GLN A 383 22.20 -10.65 22.14
N GLY A 384 21.96 -9.34 21.95
CA GLY A 384 21.18 -8.85 20.83
C GLY A 384 21.29 -7.35 20.70
N SER A 385 20.48 -6.80 19.82
CA SER A 385 20.41 -5.36 19.61
C SER A 385 18.95 -4.90 19.41
N LEU A 386 18.70 -3.64 19.71
CA LEU A 386 17.41 -2.99 19.52
C LEU A 386 17.59 -1.60 18.93
N GLY A 387 16.63 -1.14 18.18
CA GLY A 387 16.70 0.18 17.57
C GLY A 387 15.58 0.47 16.60
N ILE A 388 15.89 1.26 15.60
CA ILE A 388 14.98 1.67 14.53
C ILE A 388 15.61 1.42 13.17
N ALA A 389 14.78 1.18 12.16
CA ALA A 389 15.23 0.95 10.80
C ALA A 389 14.31 1.62 9.77
N VAL A 390 14.84 1.87 8.58
CA VAL A 390 14.11 2.15 7.35
C VAL A 390 14.42 1.07 6.32
N ILE A 391 13.42 0.66 5.58
CA ILE A 391 13.51 -0.38 4.55
C ILE A 391 12.64 -0.01 3.36
N ILE A 392 13.15 -0.21 2.15
CA ILE A 392 12.34 -0.23 0.93
C ILE A 392 12.19 -1.67 0.41
N ASN A 393 13.22 -2.50 0.58
CA ASN A 393 13.19 -3.95 0.35
C ASN A 393 14.29 -4.65 1.16
N SER A 394 14.34 -5.98 1.12
CA SER A 394 15.29 -6.78 1.91
C SER A 394 16.77 -6.56 1.54
N ASP A 395 17.04 -5.99 0.37
CA ASP A 395 18.41 -5.66 -0.09
C ASP A 395 18.76 -4.18 0.11
N HIS A 396 17.81 -3.34 0.53
CA HIS A 396 18.02 -1.91 0.76
C HIS A 396 17.34 -1.49 2.07
N TYR A 397 18.09 -1.49 3.15
CA TYR A 397 17.66 -0.99 4.46
C TYR A 397 18.83 -0.39 5.24
N ALA A 398 18.51 0.45 6.19
CA ALA A 398 19.45 1.00 7.15
C ALA A 398 18.84 1.00 8.55
N ALA A 399 19.69 0.81 9.56
CA ALA A 399 19.26 0.77 10.95
C ALA A 399 20.27 1.48 11.87
N LEU A 400 19.76 2.12 12.91
CA LEU A 400 20.50 2.48 14.10
C LEU A 400 20.17 1.44 15.17
N LEU A 401 21.19 0.70 15.59
CA LEU A 401 21.06 -0.39 16.55
C LEU A 401 21.89 -0.10 17.81
N LEU A 402 21.30 -0.44 18.94
CA LEU A 402 21.93 -0.37 20.25
C LEU A 402 22.24 -1.79 20.72
N SER A 403 23.45 -2.04 21.12
CA SER A 403 23.87 -3.30 21.75
C SER A 403 24.65 -3.00 23.04
N LYS A 404 24.83 -4.01 23.87
CA LYS A 404 25.56 -3.88 25.12
C LYS A 404 26.91 -4.57 24.99
N GLU A 405 27.99 -3.82 25.19
CA GLU A 405 29.34 -4.35 25.29
C GLU A 405 29.90 -3.98 26.67
N GLU A 406 30.24 -4.99 27.47
CA GLU A 406 30.64 -4.81 28.89
C GLU A 406 29.58 -4.00 29.68
N ASN A 407 29.90 -2.76 30.04
CA ASN A 407 29.04 -1.84 30.80
C ASN A 407 28.58 -0.61 29.99
N ARG A 408 28.80 -0.61 28.66
CA ARG A 408 28.45 0.50 27.77
C ARG A 408 27.39 0.09 26.79
N ILE A 409 26.62 1.06 26.33
CA ILE A 409 25.70 0.92 25.21
C ILE A 409 26.44 1.38 23.95
N VAL A 410 26.67 0.45 23.05
CA VAL A 410 27.31 0.71 21.77
C VAL A 410 26.25 1.04 20.74
N VAL A 411 26.47 2.14 20.00
CA VAL A 411 25.59 2.57 18.92
C VAL A 411 26.21 2.14 17.60
N ARG A 412 25.44 1.35 16.83
CA ARG A 412 25.87 0.80 15.54
C ARG A 412 25.07 1.40 14.41
N LYS A 413 25.75 1.72 13.33
CA LYS A 413 25.21 1.96 12.01
C LYS A 413 25.23 0.65 11.23
N HIS A 414 24.07 0.14 10.86
CA HIS A 414 23.94 -1.05 10.02
C HIS A 414 23.27 -0.67 8.72
N ILE A 415 23.88 -0.98 7.58
CA ILE A 415 23.40 -0.64 6.24
C ILE A 415 23.56 -1.85 5.34
N GLN A 416 22.48 -2.18 4.62
CA GLN A 416 22.44 -3.17 3.54
C GLN A 416 22.09 -2.48 2.24
N ILE A 417 22.92 -2.63 1.22
CA ILE A 417 22.66 -2.17 -0.15
C ILE A 417 23.13 -3.27 -1.10
N LEU A 418 22.18 -4.01 -1.66
CA LEU A 418 22.42 -5.19 -2.49
C LEU A 418 23.29 -6.23 -1.75
N ASP A 419 24.47 -6.54 -2.28
CA ASP A 419 25.48 -7.45 -1.71
C ASP A 419 26.45 -6.77 -0.75
N LEU A 420 26.32 -5.45 -0.54
CA LEU A 420 27.17 -4.69 0.36
C LEU A 420 26.51 -4.52 1.72
N GLU A 421 27.25 -4.86 2.76
CA GLU A 421 26.84 -4.72 4.15
C GLU A 421 27.88 -3.92 4.92
N TRP A 422 27.43 -2.95 5.72
CA TRP A 422 28.24 -2.19 6.67
C TRP A 422 27.67 -2.32 8.06
N ASP A 423 28.49 -2.74 8.99
CA ASP A 423 28.20 -2.75 10.42
C ASP A 423 29.33 -2.05 11.15
N GLU A 424 29.08 -0.83 11.61
CA GLU A 424 30.10 0.05 12.19
C GLU A 424 29.64 0.63 13.52
N ILE A 425 30.50 0.56 14.54
CA ILE A 425 30.31 1.29 15.78
C ILE A 425 30.58 2.78 15.53
N ILE A 426 29.56 3.61 15.74
CA ILE A 426 29.65 5.05 15.53
C ILE A 426 29.74 5.83 16.85
N GLY A 427 29.60 5.17 17.98
CA GLY A 427 29.76 5.76 19.30
C GLY A 427 29.29 4.88 20.43
N GLU A 428 29.40 5.41 21.65
CA GLU A 428 29.01 4.76 22.90
C GLU A 428 28.17 5.72 23.74
N LEU A 429 27.17 5.18 24.43
CA LEU A 429 26.33 5.90 25.39
C LEU A 429 26.52 5.29 26.79
N SER A 430 26.41 6.12 27.80
CA SER A 430 26.47 5.71 29.21
C SER A 430 25.26 4.89 29.65
N ALA A 431 24.11 5.05 28.97
CA ALA A 431 22.86 4.36 29.24
C ALA A 431 22.03 4.20 27.95
N LEU A 432 20.98 3.37 27.99
CA LEU A 432 20.00 3.34 26.89
C LEU A 432 19.35 4.72 26.73
N PRO A 433 19.19 5.21 25.48
CA PRO A 433 18.57 6.50 25.20
C PRO A 433 17.09 6.50 25.55
N GLU A 434 16.57 7.68 25.87
CA GLU A 434 15.13 7.90 26.02
C GLU A 434 14.43 8.00 24.67
N THR A 435 15.15 8.44 23.64
CA THR A 435 14.55 8.71 22.33
C THR A 435 15.45 8.21 21.21
N LEU A 436 14.79 7.56 20.23
CA LEU A 436 15.35 7.27 18.91
C LEU A 436 14.56 8.04 17.87
N THR A 437 15.23 8.67 16.93
CA THR A 437 14.56 9.40 15.85
C THR A 437 15.13 9.03 14.50
N LEU A 438 14.27 9.03 13.49
CA LEU A 438 14.63 8.97 12.09
C LEU A 438 13.97 10.18 11.40
N HIS A 439 14.81 11.13 11.02
CA HIS A 439 14.39 12.32 10.29
C HIS A 439 14.65 12.13 8.80
N HIS A 440 13.59 12.23 8.01
CA HIS A 440 13.63 12.18 6.56
C HIS A 440 13.67 13.59 6.00
N THR A 441 14.51 13.79 5.01
CA THR A 441 14.44 14.91 4.08
C THR A 441 14.35 14.35 2.66
N SER A 442 14.16 15.20 1.67
CA SER A 442 14.18 14.79 0.26
C SER A 442 15.51 14.12 -0.15
N SER A 443 16.63 14.46 0.51
CA SER A 443 17.97 14.00 0.15
C SER A 443 18.59 13.01 1.13
N GLU A 444 18.20 13.04 2.39
CA GLU A 444 18.86 12.28 3.46
C GLU A 444 17.88 11.67 4.44
N LYS A 445 18.36 10.63 5.11
CA LYS A 445 17.73 10.00 6.27
C LYS A 445 18.72 10.09 7.44
N VAL A 446 18.33 10.80 8.51
CA VAL A 446 19.17 11.05 9.69
C VAL A 446 18.67 10.25 10.88
N PHE A 447 19.46 9.31 11.34
CA PHE A 447 19.21 8.50 12.52
C PHE A 447 19.86 9.13 13.74
N THR A 448 19.13 9.21 14.86
CA THR A 448 19.63 9.79 16.10
C THR A 448 19.24 8.93 17.31
N ALA A 449 20.21 8.68 18.19
CA ALA A 449 19.99 8.13 19.53
C ALA A 449 20.32 9.24 20.55
N GLN A 450 19.37 9.54 21.42
CA GLN A 450 19.49 10.67 22.37
C GLN A 450 19.16 10.24 23.80
N THR A 451 20.11 10.49 24.71
CA THR A 451 19.92 10.52 26.16
C THR A 451 19.75 11.97 26.61
N GLN A 452 19.60 12.21 27.93
CA GLN A 452 19.52 13.57 28.48
C GLN A 452 20.80 14.39 28.23
N THR A 453 21.95 13.74 28.08
CA THR A 453 23.26 14.38 28.02
C THR A 453 24.08 14.04 26.79
N GLU A 454 23.73 12.99 26.10
CA GLU A 454 24.53 12.46 24.97
C GLU A 454 23.65 12.31 23.73
N THR A 455 24.22 12.57 22.57
CA THR A 455 23.54 12.39 21.28
C THR A 455 24.52 11.78 20.29
N ILE A 456 24.12 10.71 19.62
CA ILE A 456 24.85 10.07 18.53
C ILE A 456 23.94 10.00 17.32
N GLN A 457 24.47 10.39 16.17
CA GLN A 457 23.71 10.41 14.92
C GLN A 457 24.57 10.01 13.73
N TYR A 458 23.88 9.53 12.67
CA TYR A 458 24.48 9.40 11.33
C TYR A 458 23.42 9.71 10.27
N SER A 459 23.88 10.09 9.08
CA SER A 459 23.01 10.26 7.92
C SER A 459 23.37 9.29 6.80
N ILE A 460 22.40 9.02 5.94
CA ILE A 460 22.55 8.23 4.73
C ILE A 460 21.69 8.85 3.62
N SER A 461 22.17 8.81 2.38
CA SER A 461 21.43 9.35 1.24
C SER A 461 20.08 8.64 1.04
N ALA A 462 19.02 9.42 0.83
CA ALA A 462 17.70 8.92 0.51
C ALA A 462 17.65 8.17 -0.83
N GLN A 463 18.61 8.39 -1.73
CA GLN A 463 18.72 7.70 -3.01
C GLN A 463 18.78 6.17 -2.87
N HIS A 464 19.44 5.68 -1.79
CA HIS A 464 19.57 4.24 -1.55
C HIS A 464 18.24 3.54 -1.23
N PHE A 465 17.22 4.31 -0.88
CA PHE A 465 15.88 3.83 -0.50
C PHE A 465 14.83 4.32 -1.50
N SER A 466 15.21 4.48 -2.76
CA SER A 466 14.31 4.88 -3.83
C SER A 466 13.92 3.70 -4.72
N ASN A 467 12.76 3.81 -5.34
CA ASN A 467 12.29 2.84 -6.33
C ASN A 467 13.25 2.72 -7.53
N GLU A 468 13.93 3.80 -7.87
CA GLU A 468 14.96 3.84 -8.90
C GLU A 468 16.19 3.01 -8.50
N ALA A 469 16.59 3.06 -7.23
CA ALA A 469 17.73 2.28 -6.73
C ALA A 469 17.47 0.76 -6.76
N ILE A 470 16.21 0.35 -6.50
CA ILE A 470 15.82 -1.06 -6.48
C ILE A 470 15.23 -1.55 -7.81
N ALA A 471 15.12 -0.68 -8.82
CA ALA A 471 14.52 -0.96 -10.12
C ALA A 471 13.08 -1.55 -10.02
N ALA A 472 12.31 -1.15 -9.02
CA ALA A 472 10.94 -1.58 -8.81
C ALA A 472 10.10 -0.43 -8.23
N LEU A 473 8.85 -0.30 -8.66
CA LEU A 473 7.94 0.78 -8.22
C LEU A 473 6.70 0.22 -7.49
N ASN A 474 6.84 -0.85 -6.75
CA ASN A 474 5.72 -1.48 -6.06
C ASN A 474 5.50 -0.92 -4.67
N THR A 475 6.56 -0.81 -3.89
CA THR A 475 6.54 -0.38 -2.49
C THR A 475 7.22 0.98 -2.31
N GLY A 476 7.15 1.54 -1.12
CA GLY A 476 7.87 2.72 -0.67
C GLY A 476 8.49 2.47 0.70
N ASP A 477 9.14 3.46 1.26
CA ASP A 477 9.85 3.36 2.52
C ASP A 477 8.93 3.04 3.69
N MET A 478 9.33 2.03 4.45
CA MET A 478 8.77 1.68 5.75
C MET A 478 9.78 2.00 6.85
N GLN A 479 9.32 2.63 7.92
CA GLN A 479 10.15 3.01 9.07
C GLN A 479 9.59 2.35 10.33
N GLY A 480 10.46 1.82 11.20
CA GLY A 480 9.93 1.05 12.32
C GLY A 480 10.94 0.65 13.37
N LEU A 481 10.39 -0.06 14.35
CA LEU A 481 11.10 -0.68 15.46
C LEU A 481 11.77 -1.96 14.97
N TYR A 482 13.02 -2.16 15.32
CA TYR A 482 13.79 -3.33 14.90
C TYR A 482 14.57 -3.94 16.05
N VAL A 483 14.41 -5.24 16.29
CA VAL A 483 15.03 -5.94 17.43
C VAL A 483 15.62 -7.27 16.98
N LEU A 484 16.86 -7.52 17.37
CA LEU A 484 17.65 -8.69 17.00
C LEU A 484 18.11 -9.49 18.23
N GLY A 485 18.22 -10.81 18.08
CA GLY A 485 18.78 -11.71 19.07
C GLY A 485 18.04 -11.69 20.41
N ASP A 486 18.77 -11.86 21.50
CA ASP A 486 18.22 -11.79 22.85
C ASP A 486 18.18 -10.36 23.36
N ALA A 487 17.23 -9.58 22.81
CA ALA A 487 16.94 -8.22 23.20
C ALA A 487 15.43 -8.01 23.33
N LYS A 488 15.04 -7.03 24.14
CA LYS A 488 13.67 -6.62 24.35
C LYS A 488 13.58 -5.10 24.35
N LEU A 489 12.86 -4.56 23.39
CA LEU A 489 12.54 -3.13 23.28
C LEU A 489 11.20 -2.86 23.95
N VAL A 490 11.16 -1.88 24.84
CA VAL A 490 9.92 -1.38 25.46
C VAL A 490 9.72 0.07 25.07
N VAL A 491 8.58 0.37 24.46
CA VAL A 491 8.25 1.67 23.87
C VAL A 491 7.04 2.28 24.58
N LYS A 492 7.13 3.55 24.95
CA LYS A 492 6.04 4.34 25.56
C LYS A 492 5.17 5.01 24.53
N SER A 493 5.78 5.51 23.47
CA SER A 493 5.05 6.15 22.37
C SER A 493 5.86 6.14 21.08
N VAL A 494 5.13 6.20 19.99
CA VAL A 494 5.69 6.44 18.65
C VAL A 494 4.93 7.59 18.00
N GLU A 495 5.65 8.50 17.39
CA GLU A 495 5.08 9.63 16.65
C GLU A 495 5.69 9.69 15.25
N ARG A 496 4.85 9.97 14.26
CA ARG A 496 5.22 10.36 12.90
C ARG A 496 4.70 11.77 12.68
N LYS A 497 5.57 12.75 12.49
CA LYS A 497 5.25 14.18 12.43
C LYS A 497 6.07 14.95 11.42
#